data_64dd054004a124dbf65c77a5997d5c27
#
_entry.id   64dd054004a124dbf65c77a5997d5c27
#
_cell.length_a   1.000
_cell.length_b   1.000
_cell.length_c   1.000
_cell.angle_alpha   90.00
_cell.angle_beta   90.00
_cell.angle_gamma   90.00
#
_symmetry.space_group_name_H-M   'P 1'
#
loop_
_entity.id
_entity.type
_entity.pdbx_description
1 polymer ?
#
loop_
_entity_poly.entity_id
_entity_poly.type
_entity_poly.pdbx_seq_one_letter_code
_entity_poly.pdbx_strand_id
1 'polypeptide(L)'
;MSRQPYVRPISKTTWYMRNGRYKRYMLREVTCLLVGLYSFLAIWGLAALAAGADHWGAFLKTQQSPGLAVFHAVILVYFLVYMTFDWFKLAPKAMAVQMGEKKLPDQYIVIAHYAAWAIVSLFVFWLAGVI
;
A
#
# COMPACT_ATOMS: atom_id res chain seq x y z
N MET A 1 3.33 31.91 -40.99
CA MET A 1 2.33 30.92 -40.56
C MET A 1 2.46 30.70 -39.08
N SER A 2 1.53 31.21 -38.27
CA SER A 2 1.52 30.94 -36.83
C SER A 2 1.04 29.50 -36.61
N ARG A 3 1.91 28.63 -36.11
CA ARG A 3 1.49 27.28 -35.67
C ARG A 3 0.61 27.43 -34.44
N GLN A 4 -0.65 27.10 -34.57
CA GLN A 4 -1.52 27.00 -33.40
C GLN A 4 -1.02 25.88 -32.49
N PRO A 5 -0.88 26.11 -31.18
CA PRO A 5 -0.44 25.08 -30.25
C PRO A 5 -1.45 23.91 -30.24
N TYR A 6 -0.96 22.68 -30.34
CA TYR A 6 -1.80 21.51 -30.24
C TYR A 6 -2.35 21.37 -28.81
N VAL A 7 -3.64 21.61 -28.65
CA VAL A 7 -4.34 21.40 -27.39
C VAL A 7 -5.04 20.05 -27.42
N ARG A 8 -4.57 19.11 -26.62
CA ARG A 8 -5.18 17.79 -26.49
C ARG A 8 -6.38 17.85 -25.54
N PRO A 9 -7.60 17.59 -25.97
CA PRO A 9 -8.77 17.55 -25.07
C PRO A 9 -8.64 16.33 -24.15
N ILE A 10 -8.36 16.58 -22.86
CA ILE A 10 -8.27 15.54 -21.83
C ILE A 10 -9.36 15.84 -20.80
N SER A 11 -10.23 14.86 -20.52
CA SER A 11 -11.21 14.96 -19.45
C SER A 11 -10.53 15.15 -18.11
N LYS A 12 -10.98 16.10 -17.29
CA LYS A 12 -10.41 16.39 -15.97
C LYS A 12 -10.64 15.27 -14.95
N THR A 13 -11.74 14.53 -15.10
CA THR A 13 -12.18 13.53 -14.12
C THR A 13 -12.01 12.09 -14.58
N THR A 14 -12.03 11.83 -15.89
CA THR A 14 -12.02 10.45 -16.45
C THR A 14 -10.80 10.15 -17.30
N TRP A 15 -9.77 11.00 -17.24
CA TRP A 15 -8.54 10.83 -18.03
C TRP A 15 -7.87 9.47 -17.84
N TYR A 16 -7.93 8.90 -16.65
CA TYR A 16 -7.33 7.60 -16.30
C TYR A 16 -8.08 6.42 -16.91
N MET A 17 -9.37 6.57 -17.25
CA MET A 17 -10.16 5.50 -17.87
C MET A 17 -9.80 5.26 -19.34
N ARG A 18 -9.09 6.19 -19.96
CA ARG A 18 -8.75 6.18 -21.39
C ARG A 18 -7.78 5.05 -21.77
N ASN A 19 -6.87 4.66 -20.87
CA ASN A 19 -5.81 3.69 -21.16
C ASN A 19 -5.68 2.68 -20.01
N GLY A 20 -5.47 1.40 -20.36
CA GLY A 20 -5.28 0.33 -19.39
C GLY A 20 -4.11 0.57 -18.43
N ARG A 21 -3.03 1.23 -18.89
CA ARG A 21 -1.88 1.61 -18.03
C ARG A 21 -2.30 2.59 -16.94
N TYR A 22 -3.13 3.58 -17.27
CA TYR A 22 -3.63 4.56 -16.29
C TYR A 22 -4.61 3.92 -15.31
N LYS A 23 -5.48 3.01 -15.78
CA LYS A 23 -6.38 2.25 -14.89
C LYS A 23 -5.58 1.44 -13.87
N ARG A 24 -4.54 0.74 -14.31
CA ARG A 24 -3.65 -0.03 -13.42
C ARG A 24 -2.90 0.86 -12.42
N TYR A 25 -2.43 2.02 -12.89
CA TYR A 25 -1.83 3.02 -12.02
C TYR A 25 -2.81 3.47 -10.92
N MET A 26 -4.03 3.87 -11.29
CA MET A 26 -5.03 4.33 -10.34
C MET A 26 -5.45 3.23 -9.35
N LEU A 27 -5.58 1.99 -9.81
CA LEU A 27 -5.83 0.85 -8.91
C LEU A 27 -4.71 0.68 -7.88
N ARG A 28 -3.46 0.85 -8.28
CA ARG A 28 -2.34 0.82 -7.33
C ARG A 28 -2.42 1.97 -6.31
N GLU A 29 -2.78 3.17 -6.74
CA GLU A 29 -2.93 4.33 -5.83
C GLU A 29 -4.03 4.15 -4.78
N VAL A 30 -5.01 3.26 -5.01
CA VAL A 30 -6.02 2.90 -3.99
C VAL A 30 -5.38 2.35 -2.71
N THR A 31 -4.17 1.77 -2.78
CA THR A 31 -3.44 1.34 -1.57
C THR A 31 -3.22 2.48 -0.59
N CYS A 32 -3.05 3.72 -1.05
CA CYS A 32 -2.90 4.89 -0.18
C CYS A 32 -4.16 5.17 0.64
N LEU A 33 -5.36 4.99 0.05
CA LEU A 33 -6.63 5.10 0.77
C LEU A 33 -6.76 4.02 1.84
N LEU A 34 -6.33 2.80 1.52
CA LEU A 34 -6.39 1.68 2.46
C LEU A 34 -5.45 1.91 3.66
N VAL A 35 -4.23 2.42 3.41
CA VAL A 35 -3.32 2.83 4.48
C VAL A 35 -3.94 3.92 5.34
N GLY A 36 -4.59 4.93 4.73
CA GLY A 36 -5.32 5.97 5.46
C GLY A 36 -6.41 5.41 6.36
N LEU A 37 -7.24 4.50 5.84
CA LEU A 37 -8.29 3.84 6.63
C LEU A 37 -7.72 3.06 7.83
N TYR A 38 -6.63 2.31 7.62
CA TYR A 38 -5.96 1.62 8.73
C TYR A 38 -5.33 2.56 9.75
N SER A 39 -4.83 3.70 9.32
CA SER A 39 -4.34 4.74 10.24
C SER A 39 -5.46 5.27 11.13
N PHE A 40 -6.66 5.48 10.59
CA PHE A 40 -7.83 5.85 11.41
C PHE A 40 -8.24 4.73 12.38
N LEU A 41 -8.22 3.47 11.96
CA LEU A 41 -8.47 2.33 12.84
C LEU A 41 -7.43 2.25 13.97
N ALA A 42 -6.17 2.49 13.68
CA ALA A 42 -5.10 2.53 14.67
C ALA A 42 -5.30 3.66 15.68
N ILE A 43 -5.63 4.87 15.21
CA ILE A 43 -5.94 6.02 16.08
C ILE A 43 -7.15 5.71 16.97
N TRP A 44 -8.20 5.12 16.42
CA TRP A 44 -9.36 4.69 17.21
C TRP A 44 -8.97 3.64 18.26
N GLY A 45 -8.15 2.65 17.89
CA GLY A 45 -7.63 1.66 18.85
C GLY A 45 -6.84 2.30 19.98
N LEU A 46 -5.94 3.24 19.67
CA LEU A 46 -5.17 4.00 20.68
C LEU A 46 -6.09 4.81 21.59
N ALA A 47 -7.11 5.47 21.06
CA ALA A 47 -8.09 6.21 21.84
C ALA A 47 -8.89 5.28 22.75
N ALA A 48 -9.31 4.12 22.26
CA ALA A 48 -10.02 3.12 23.06
C ALA A 48 -9.13 2.56 24.19
N LEU A 49 -7.85 2.31 23.90
CA LEU A 49 -6.88 1.87 24.91
C LEU A 49 -6.66 2.93 25.99
N ALA A 50 -6.55 4.20 25.61
CA ALA A 50 -6.40 5.32 26.53
C ALA A 50 -7.65 5.55 27.40
N ALA A 51 -8.85 5.21 26.88
CA ALA A 51 -10.11 5.32 27.60
C ALA A 51 -10.35 4.18 28.61
N GLY A 52 -9.54 3.13 28.61
CA GLY A 52 -9.55 2.06 29.60
C GLY A 52 -9.99 0.67 29.05
N ALA A 53 -9.94 -0.33 29.92
CA ALA A 53 -10.09 -1.74 29.56
C ALA A 53 -11.44 -2.07 28.88
N ASP A 54 -12.54 -1.46 29.33
CA ASP A 54 -13.88 -1.72 28.77
C ASP A 54 -13.98 -1.21 27.33
N HIS A 55 -13.45 -0.01 27.05
CA HIS A 55 -13.42 0.58 25.72
C HIS A 55 -12.51 -0.21 24.79
N TRP A 56 -11.37 -0.67 25.29
CA TRP A 56 -10.46 -1.53 24.54
C TRP A 56 -11.12 -2.87 24.18
N GLY A 57 -11.81 -3.52 25.16
CA GLY A 57 -12.56 -4.75 24.92
C GLY A 57 -13.66 -4.57 23.88
N ALA A 58 -14.40 -3.46 23.92
CA ALA A 58 -15.42 -3.13 22.92
C ALA A 58 -14.82 -2.90 21.54
N PHE A 59 -13.68 -2.23 21.45
CA PHE A 59 -12.94 -2.05 20.19
C PHE A 59 -12.55 -3.40 19.59
N LEU A 60 -11.91 -4.28 20.36
CA LEU A 60 -11.49 -5.59 19.88
C LEU A 60 -12.68 -6.44 19.40
N LYS A 61 -13.78 -6.44 20.15
CA LYS A 61 -15.02 -7.13 19.76
C LYS A 61 -15.59 -6.58 18.45
N THR A 62 -15.53 -5.28 18.24
CA THR A 62 -15.97 -4.65 16.99
C THR A 62 -15.08 -5.08 15.83
N GLN A 63 -13.75 -5.15 16.01
CA GLN A 63 -12.82 -5.62 14.96
C GLN A 63 -13.08 -7.07 14.56
N GLN A 64 -13.57 -7.91 15.47
CA GLN A 64 -13.90 -9.31 15.19
C GLN A 64 -15.29 -9.51 14.58
N SER A 65 -16.07 -8.44 14.38
CA SER A 65 -17.37 -8.54 13.71
C SER A 65 -17.22 -9.07 12.28
N PRO A 66 -18.17 -9.88 11.77
CA PRO A 66 -18.05 -10.52 10.45
C PRO A 66 -17.80 -9.51 9.31
N GLY A 67 -18.44 -8.35 9.38
CA GLY A 67 -18.25 -7.30 8.37
C GLY A 67 -16.85 -6.74 8.34
N LEU A 68 -16.27 -6.43 9.53
CA LEU A 68 -14.89 -5.94 9.61
C LEU A 68 -13.87 -7.04 9.34
N ALA A 69 -14.14 -8.29 9.72
CA ALA A 69 -13.27 -9.41 9.37
C ALA A 69 -13.14 -9.58 7.85
N VAL A 70 -14.26 -9.51 7.10
CA VAL A 70 -14.24 -9.54 5.63
C VAL A 70 -13.50 -8.31 5.08
N PHE A 71 -13.75 -7.14 5.63
CA PHE A 71 -13.05 -5.90 5.23
C PHE A 71 -11.53 -6.04 5.41
N HIS A 72 -11.05 -6.54 6.55
CA HIS A 72 -9.63 -6.80 6.79
C HIS A 72 -9.05 -7.81 5.80
N ALA A 73 -9.77 -8.91 5.54
CA ALA A 73 -9.32 -9.93 4.59
C ALA A 73 -9.20 -9.38 3.17
N VAL A 74 -10.19 -8.63 2.70
CA VAL A 74 -10.17 -8.00 1.36
C VAL A 74 -9.01 -7.02 1.23
N ILE A 75 -8.81 -6.16 2.22
CA ILE A 75 -7.70 -5.19 2.22
C ILE A 75 -6.35 -5.91 2.25
N LEU A 76 -6.21 -6.93 3.10
CA LEU A 76 -4.97 -7.71 3.18
C LEU A 76 -4.61 -8.32 1.83
N VAL A 77 -5.56 -9.00 1.18
CA VAL A 77 -5.34 -9.60 -0.14
C VAL A 77 -5.00 -8.53 -1.18
N TYR A 78 -5.74 -7.43 -1.19
CA TYR A 78 -5.48 -6.32 -2.12
C TYR A 78 -4.08 -5.76 -1.93
N PHE A 79 -3.70 -5.51 -0.68
CA PHE A 79 -2.39 -4.95 -0.33
C PHE A 79 -1.25 -5.91 -0.70
N LEU A 80 -1.38 -7.20 -0.36
CA LEU A 80 -0.41 -8.23 -0.73
C LEU A 80 -0.18 -8.30 -2.23
N VAL A 81 -1.26 -8.31 -3.03
CA VAL A 81 -1.17 -8.37 -4.49
C VAL A 81 -0.42 -7.15 -5.04
N TYR A 82 -0.79 -5.93 -4.64
CA TYR A 82 -0.16 -4.73 -5.19
C TYR A 82 1.24 -4.48 -4.66
N MET A 83 1.55 -4.79 -3.38
CA MET A 83 2.90 -4.70 -2.85
C MET A 83 3.83 -5.70 -3.52
N THR A 84 3.37 -6.96 -3.63
CA THR A 84 4.20 -8.05 -4.15
C THR A 84 4.45 -7.92 -5.66
N PHE A 85 3.43 -7.60 -6.45
CA PHE A 85 3.55 -7.63 -7.91
C PHE A 85 3.88 -6.28 -8.54
N ASP A 86 3.49 -5.17 -7.94
CA ASP A 86 3.65 -3.85 -8.55
C ASP A 86 4.66 -2.96 -7.81
N TRP A 87 4.52 -2.76 -6.50
CA TRP A 87 5.36 -1.79 -5.77
C TRP A 87 6.83 -2.19 -5.71
N PHE A 88 7.14 -3.43 -5.36
CA PHE A 88 8.54 -3.88 -5.26
C PHE A 88 9.25 -3.85 -6.62
N LYS A 89 8.53 -4.13 -7.71
CA LYS A 89 9.08 -4.00 -9.08
C LYS A 89 9.24 -2.55 -9.54
N LEU A 90 8.56 -1.61 -8.88
CA LEU A 90 8.69 -0.19 -9.18
C LEU A 90 9.88 0.44 -8.45
N ALA A 91 10.28 -0.11 -7.30
CA ALA A 91 11.36 0.42 -6.46
C ALA A 91 12.67 0.70 -7.23
N PRO A 92 13.20 -0.20 -8.08
CA PRO A 92 14.43 0.08 -8.83
C PRO A 92 14.29 1.19 -9.87
N LYS A 93 13.06 1.53 -10.29
CA LYS A 93 12.80 2.63 -11.22
C LYS A 93 12.76 3.98 -10.49
N ALA A 94 12.31 3.97 -9.24
CA ALA A 94 12.27 5.15 -8.38
C ALA A 94 13.62 5.43 -7.70
N MET A 95 14.36 4.36 -7.36
CA MET A 95 15.67 4.44 -6.70
C MET A 95 16.74 3.78 -7.57
N ALA A 96 17.32 4.54 -8.49
CA ALA A 96 18.45 4.09 -9.28
C ALA A 96 19.73 4.13 -8.42
N VAL A 97 20.08 3.00 -7.81
CA VAL A 97 21.32 2.88 -7.00
C VAL A 97 22.50 2.68 -7.93
N GLN A 98 23.50 3.55 -7.81
CA GLN A 98 24.78 3.44 -8.55
C GLN A 98 25.88 2.98 -7.61
N MET A 99 26.66 2.03 -8.06
CA MET A 99 27.89 1.57 -7.38
C MET A 99 29.09 1.90 -8.29
N GLY A 100 29.73 3.04 -8.06
CA GLY A 100 30.75 3.57 -8.95
C GLY A 100 30.15 3.96 -10.30
N GLU A 101 30.73 3.46 -11.40
CA GLU A 101 30.26 3.73 -12.77
C GLU A 101 29.12 2.80 -13.24
N LYS A 102 28.76 1.80 -12.45
CA LYS A 102 27.75 0.81 -12.83
C LYS A 102 26.47 0.97 -12.01
N LYS A 103 25.32 0.86 -12.69
CA LYS A 103 24.02 0.77 -12.04
C LYS A 103 23.87 -0.62 -11.41
N LEU A 104 23.38 -0.67 -10.15
CA LEU A 104 23.01 -1.92 -9.50
C LEU A 104 21.88 -2.59 -10.29
N PRO A 105 21.96 -3.89 -10.62
CA PRO A 105 20.88 -4.59 -11.30
C PRO A 105 19.57 -4.52 -10.52
N ASP A 106 18.48 -4.24 -11.20
CA ASP A 106 17.14 -4.04 -10.61
C ASP A 106 16.70 -5.22 -9.72
N GLN A 107 17.16 -6.43 -10.04
CA GLN A 107 16.83 -7.65 -9.29
C GLN A 107 17.30 -7.60 -7.83
N TYR A 108 18.48 -7.07 -7.55
CA TYR A 108 19.00 -6.96 -6.18
C TYR A 108 18.17 -6.03 -5.32
N ILE A 109 17.71 -4.93 -5.91
CA ILE A 109 16.84 -3.97 -5.22
C ILE A 109 15.49 -4.62 -4.90
N VAL A 110 14.91 -5.36 -5.84
CA VAL A 110 13.64 -6.08 -5.64
C VAL A 110 13.79 -7.17 -4.56
N ILE A 111 14.86 -7.98 -4.62
CA ILE A 111 15.11 -9.02 -3.62
C ILE A 111 15.30 -8.42 -2.23
N ALA A 112 16.03 -7.31 -2.12
CA ALA A 112 16.21 -6.61 -0.84
C ALA A 112 14.89 -6.15 -0.24
N HIS A 113 13.94 -5.66 -1.05
CA HIS A 113 12.60 -5.28 -0.58
C HIS A 113 11.78 -6.49 -0.09
N TYR A 114 11.84 -7.64 -0.81
CA TYR A 114 11.19 -8.87 -0.35
C TYR A 114 11.80 -9.38 0.96
N ALA A 115 13.13 -9.37 1.07
CA ALA A 115 13.82 -9.79 2.28
C ALA A 115 13.47 -8.88 3.47
N ALA A 116 13.53 -7.57 3.29
CA ALA A 116 13.17 -6.61 4.33
C ALA A 116 11.70 -6.78 4.76
N TRP A 117 10.78 -6.95 3.81
CA TRP A 117 9.38 -7.19 4.10
C TRP A 117 9.15 -8.48 4.89
N ALA A 118 9.82 -9.58 4.50
CA ALA A 118 9.73 -10.85 5.21
C ALA A 118 10.27 -10.74 6.65
N ILE A 119 11.43 -10.11 6.83
CA ILE A 119 12.05 -9.91 8.16
C ILE A 119 11.14 -9.09 9.08
N VAL A 120 10.60 -7.96 8.57
CA VAL A 120 9.70 -7.11 9.35
C VAL A 120 8.41 -7.86 9.68
N SER A 121 7.84 -8.62 8.74
CA SER A 121 6.64 -9.41 8.96
C SER A 121 6.85 -10.49 10.04
N LEU A 122 7.95 -11.21 9.99
CA LEU A 122 8.30 -12.20 11.00
C LEU A 122 8.51 -11.56 12.39
N PHE A 123 9.18 -10.42 12.42
CA PHE A 123 9.36 -9.67 13.66
C PHE A 123 8.03 -9.23 14.27
N VAL A 124 7.11 -8.73 13.46
CA VAL A 124 5.75 -8.34 13.92
C VAL A 124 4.98 -9.55 14.41
N PHE A 125 5.03 -10.70 13.72
CA PHE A 125 4.37 -11.93 14.16
C PHE A 125 4.94 -12.46 15.48
N TRP A 126 6.25 -12.37 15.66
CA TRP A 126 6.89 -12.70 16.91
C TRP A 126 6.44 -11.78 18.05
N LEU A 127 6.39 -10.45 17.84
CA LEU A 127 5.87 -9.51 18.83
C LEU A 127 4.39 -9.76 19.17
N ALA A 128 3.60 -10.18 18.19
CA ALA A 128 2.18 -10.49 18.37
C ALA A 128 1.94 -11.88 19.01
N GLY A 129 2.98 -12.67 19.27
CA GLY A 129 2.87 -14.00 19.85
C GLY A 129 2.20 -15.03 18.93
N VAL A 130 2.31 -14.85 17.61
CA VAL A 130 1.76 -15.77 16.61
C VAL A 130 2.76 -16.88 16.30
N ILE A 131 4.06 -16.59 16.41
CA ILE A 131 5.19 -17.50 16.24
C ILE A 131 6.18 -17.32 17.38
#